data_700ccb746d6bf158085d062e2877266c
#
_entry.id   700ccb746d6bf158085d062e2877266c
#
_cell.length_a   1.000
_cell.length_b   1.000
_cell.length_c   1.000
_cell.angle_alpha   90.00
_cell.angle_beta   90.00
_cell.angle_gamma   90.00
#
_symmetry.space_group_name_H-M   'P 1'
#
loop_
_entity.id
_entity.type
_entity.pdbx_description
1 polymer ?
#
loop_
_entity_poly.entity_id
_entity_poly.type
_entity_poly.pdbx_seq_one_letter_code
_entity_poly.pdbx_strand_id
1 'polypeptide(L)'
;LFPYTTLFRSLDQRLNPDLAPPEISETMQEFNNMFDRLEGAFRKLSDFSSDIAHELRTPVSNLMMQTQFALAKERDVSHYREILFANLEELKRLSRMTSDMLFLARSEHGLLRLDKHDVDLAAELNELRELFEPLADETGKTITVEGEGVVAGDSDMLRRAFSNLLSNAIKYSPDNTCTAIHLERDSDCVNVMITNTMSGQVPANLERLFDRFYRADSSRFYNTEGAGLGLSITRSIIHAHGGELSAEQQGREIVFKVRLLMD
;
A
#
# COMPACT_ATOMS: atom_id res chain seq x y z
N LEU A 1 11.41 31.06 -5.63
CA LEU A 1 11.51 30.07 -4.56
C LEU A 1 10.92 30.64 -3.26
N PHE A 2 9.79 30.12 -2.86
CA PHE A 2 9.18 29.85 -1.55
C PHE A 2 8.37 30.91 -0.81
N PRO A 3 7.07 30.97 -1.05
CA PRO A 3 6.14 31.51 -0.07
C PRO A 3 5.63 30.44 0.95
N TYR A 4 5.96 29.14 0.79
CA TYR A 4 5.37 28.08 1.62
C TYR A 4 5.93 28.03 3.05
N THR A 5 7.17 28.39 3.29
CA THR A 5 7.79 28.37 4.64
C THR A 5 7.26 29.42 5.60
N THR A 6 6.67 30.48 5.10
CA THR A 6 6.06 31.53 5.94
C THR A 6 4.65 31.19 6.40
N LEU A 7 3.89 30.43 5.61
CA LEU A 7 2.56 29.94 6.00
C LEU A 7 2.62 28.91 7.12
N PHE A 8 3.67 28.07 7.16
CA PHE A 8 3.84 27.07 8.21
C PHE A 8 4.13 27.67 9.59
N ARG A 9 4.78 28.85 9.69
CA ARG A 9 5.02 29.55 10.95
C ARG A 9 3.77 30.13 11.60
N SER A 10 2.67 30.29 10.88
CA SER A 10 1.44 30.87 11.40
C SER A 10 0.42 29.82 11.88
N LEU A 11 0.55 28.57 11.45
CA LEU A 11 -0.33 27.46 11.87
C LEU A 11 0.00 26.92 13.27
N ASP A 12 1.22 27.15 13.78
CA ASP A 12 1.64 26.73 15.13
C ASP A 12 1.02 27.58 16.27
N GLN A 13 0.41 28.71 15.91
CA GLN A 13 -0.22 29.58 16.92
C GLN A 13 -1.59 29.01 17.30
N ARG A 14 -1.81 28.86 18.61
CA ARG A 14 -3.11 28.48 19.18
C ARG A 14 -3.67 29.64 20.01
N LEU A 15 -4.96 29.77 19.95
CA LEU A 15 -5.70 30.68 20.84
C LEU A 15 -5.65 30.10 22.26
N ASN A 16 -5.46 30.96 23.24
CA ASN A 16 -5.47 30.51 24.64
C ASN A 16 -6.90 30.66 25.23
N PRO A 17 -7.67 29.58 25.38
CA PRO A 17 -9.04 29.63 25.89
C PRO A 17 -9.14 30.12 27.34
N ASP A 18 -8.07 29.94 28.14
CA ASP A 18 -8.05 30.33 29.56
C ASP A 18 -8.04 31.84 29.77
N LEU A 19 -7.68 32.60 28.73
CA LEU A 19 -7.67 34.08 28.77
C LEU A 19 -8.95 34.71 28.25
N ALA A 20 -9.95 33.91 27.83
CA ALA A 20 -11.19 34.39 27.25
C ALA A 20 -12.37 34.26 28.19
N PRO A 21 -13.41 35.11 28.05
CA PRO A 21 -14.70 34.90 28.73
C PRO A 21 -15.28 33.51 28.38
N PRO A 22 -16.05 32.88 29.31
CA PRO A 22 -16.58 31.53 29.12
C PRO A 22 -17.36 31.34 27.81
N GLU A 23 -18.08 32.39 27.38
CA GLU A 23 -18.90 32.38 26.16
C GLU A 23 -18.08 32.26 24.87
N ILE A 24 -16.78 32.64 24.91
CA ILE A 24 -15.89 32.65 23.76
C ILE A 24 -14.88 31.47 23.85
N SER A 25 -14.63 30.97 25.05
CA SER A 25 -13.65 29.89 25.29
C SER A 25 -13.96 28.62 24.49
N GLU A 26 -15.23 28.21 24.42
CA GLU A 26 -15.67 27.06 23.62
C GLU A 26 -15.41 27.27 22.12
N THR A 27 -15.73 28.45 21.62
CA THR A 27 -15.45 28.81 20.20
C THR A 27 -13.95 28.78 19.91
N MET A 28 -13.11 29.29 20.83
CA MET A 28 -11.63 29.24 20.66
C MET A 28 -11.11 27.82 20.66
N GLN A 29 -11.70 26.92 21.43
CA GLN A 29 -11.35 25.50 21.44
C GLN A 29 -11.69 24.82 20.12
N GLU A 30 -12.87 25.10 19.54
CA GLU A 30 -13.26 24.61 18.22
C GLU A 30 -12.33 25.14 17.10
N PHE A 31 -11.89 26.40 17.19
CA PHE A 31 -10.88 26.95 16.28
C PHE A 31 -9.53 26.21 16.40
N ASN A 32 -9.06 25.95 17.62
CA ASN A 32 -7.83 25.19 17.84
C ASN A 32 -7.94 23.77 17.26
N ASN A 33 -9.05 23.09 17.48
CA ASN A 33 -9.33 21.77 16.90
C ASN A 33 -9.30 21.79 15.37
N MET A 34 -9.84 22.86 14.77
CA MET A 34 -9.79 23.06 13.30
C MET A 34 -8.34 23.28 12.83
N PHE A 35 -7.56 24.10 13.54
CA PHE A 35 -6.13 24.30 13.23
C PHE A 35 -5.32 23.02 13.36
N ASP A 36 -5.59 22.19 14.37
CA ASP A 36 -4.92 20.88 14.52
C ASP A 36 -5.20 19.95 13.35
N ARG A 37 -6.46 19.91 12.89
CA ARG A 37 -6.85 19.14 11.70
C ARG A 37 -6.18 19.67 10.44
N LEU A 38 -6.13 20.99 10.27
CA LEU A 38 -5.50 21.64 9.13
C LEU A 38 -3.99 21.40 9.10
N GLU A 39 -3.32 21.58 10.23
CA GLU A 39 -1.88 21.31 10.39
C GLU A 39 -1.56 19.83 10.10
N GLY A 40 -2.37 18.92 10.63
CA GLY A 40 -2.25 17.48 10.36
C GLY A 40 -2.41 17.16 8.87
N ALA A 41 -3.36 17.79 8.18
CA ALA A 41 -3.56 17.60 6.74
C ALA A 41 -2.36 18.14 5.93
N PHE A 42 -1.86 19.33 6.26
CA PHE A 42 -0.67 19.90 5.60
C PHE A 42 0.59 19.06 5.85
N ARG A 43 0.78 18.57 7.07
CA ARG A 43 1.92 17.70 7.40
C ARG A 43 1.88 16.42 6.57
N LYS A 44 0.72 15.74 6.52
CA LYS A 44 0.51 14.56 5.68
C LYS A 44 0.78 14.83 4.19
N LEU A 45 0.34 15.97 3.67
CA LEU A 45 0.57 16.36 2.27
C LEU A 45 2.06 16.63 2.00
N SER A 46 2.75 17.29 2.93
CA SER A 46 4.19 17.58 2.83
C SER A 46 5.02 16.29 2.84
N ASP A 47 4.71 15.38 3.78
CA ASP A 47 5.38 14.09 3.92
C ASP A 47 5.15 13.25 2.65
N PHE A 48 3.91 13.18 2.16
CA PHE A 48 3.57 12.50 0.92
C PHE A 48 4.33 13.05 -0.30
N SER A 49 4.42 14.38 -0.42
CA SER A 49 5.15 15.01 -1.52
C SER A 49 6.66 14.74 -1.46
N SER A 50 7.22 14.71 -0.23
CA SER A 50 8.63 14.38 0.00
C SER A 50 8.92 12.92 -0.36
N ASP A 51 8.06 12.00 0.08
CA ASP A 51 8.19 10.56 -0.19
C ASP A 51 8.11 10.29 -1.70
N ILE A 52 7.16 10.91 -2.40
CA ILE A 52 7.06 10.84 -3.86
C ILE A 52 8.37 11.27 -4.53
N ALA A 53 8.90 12.44 -4.12
CA ALA A 53 10.12 12.97 -4.71
C ALA A 53 11.33 12.03 -4.49
N HIS A 54 11.40 11.40 -3.31
CA HIS A 54 12.46 10.44 -3.00
C HIS A 54 12.32 9.15 -3.81
N GLU A 55 11.13 8.57 -3.87
CA GLU A 55 10.86 7.30 -4.57
C GLU A 55 10.95 7.43 -6.10
N LEU A 56 10.67 8.61 -6.67
CA LEU A 56 10.86 8.87 -8.10
C LEU A 56 12.32 9.17 -8.46
N ARG A 57 13.08 9.80 -7.57
CA ARG A 57 14.48 10.18 -7.85
C ARG A 57 15.37 8.98 -8.13
N THR A 58 15.24 7.92 -7.36
CA THR A 58 16.08 6.70 -7.46
C THR A 58 15.95 6.03 -8.82
N PRO A 59 14.75 5.63 -9.31
CA PRO A 59 14.60 5.00 -10.62
C PRO A 59 15.01 5.91 -11.77
N VAL A 60 14.70 7.21 -11.69
CA VAL A 60 15.13 8.20 -12.70
C VAL A 60 16.66 8.29 -12.75
N SER A 61 17.34 8.34 -11.60
CA SER A 61 18.80 8.36 -11.54
C SER A 61 19.41 7.07 -12.10
N ASN A 62 18.81 5.92 -11.83
CA ASN A 62 19.24 4.63 -12.39
C ASN A 62 19.12 4.59 -13.92
N LEU A 63 17.98 5.03 -14.45
CA LEU A 63 17.76 5.14 -15.90
C LEU A 63 18.77 6.07 -16.57
N MET A 64 19.03 7.23 -15.98
CA MET A 64 20.04 8.16 -16.48
C MET A 64 21.44 7.55 -16.47
N MET A 65 21.84 6.91 -15.36
CA MET A 65 23.14 6.29 -15.21
C MET A 65 23.35 5.15 -16.23
N GLN A 66 22.34 4.25 -16.37
CA GLN A 66 22.42 3.15 -17.35
C GLN A 66 22.50 3.67 -18.78
N THR A 67 21.72 4.68 -19.10
CA THR A 67 21.76 5.32 -20.43
C THR A 67 23.09 6.00 -20.69
N GLN A 68 23.63 6.77 -19.74
CA GLN A 68 24.96 7.38 -19.84
C GLN A 68 26.06 6.33 -20.00
N PHE A 69 25.97 5.24 -19.26
CA PHE A 69 26.92 4.12 -19.36
C PHE A 69 26.87 3.44 -20.74
N ALA A 70 25.66 3.31 -21.32
CA ALA A 70 25.51 2.79 -22.69
C ALA A 70 26.13 3.71 -23.74
N LEU A 71 26.03 5.05 -23.55
CA LEU A 71 26.55 6.04 -24.49
C LEU A 71 28.04 6.33 -24.33
N ALA A 72 28.67 5.96 -23.21
CA ALA A 72 30.07 6.31 -22.90
C ALA A 72 31.09 5.63 -23.83
N LYS A 73 30.75 4.48 -24.42
CA LYS A 73 31.60 3.76 -25.42
C LYS A 73 30.73 2.84 -26.27
N GLU A 74 31.22 2.54 -27.45
CA GLU A 74 30.62 1.53 -28.32
C GLU A 74 30.55 0.16 -27.64
N ARG A 75 29.46 -0.54 -27.83
CA ARG A 75 29.16 -1.86 -27.28
C ARG A 75 28.51 -2.72 -28.34
N ASP A 76 28.46 -4.03 -28.11
CA ASP A 76 27.73 -4.93 -28.98
C ASP A 76 26.21 -4.73 -28.86
N VAL A 77 25.50 -5.21 -29.86
CA VAL A 77 24.01 -5.06 -29.91
C VAL A 77 23.33 -5.80 -28.77
N SER A 78 23.91 -6.93 -28.30
CA SER A 78 23.34 -7.71 -27.20
C SER A 78 23.34 -6.88 -25.90
N HIS A 79 24.43 -6.20 -25.63
CA HIS A 79 24.56 -5.36 -24.43
C HIS A 79 23.61 -4.13 -24.45
N TYR A 80 23.43 -3.48 -25.62
CA TYR A 80 22.44 -2.43 -25.74
C TYR A 80 21.02 -2.95 -25.49
N ARG A 81 20.68 -4.15 -25.97
CA ARG A 81 19.39 -4.77 -25.71
C ARG A 81 19.15 -5.05 -24.22
N GLU A 82 20.15 -5.57 -23.50
CA GLU A 82 20.08 -5.78 -22.06
C GLU A 82 19.79 -4.49 -21.29
N ILE A 83 20.50 -3.40 -21.61
CA ILE A 83 20.28 -2.09 -21.00
C ILE A 83 18.87 -1.57 -21.32
N LEU A 84 18.41 -1.70 -22.56
CA LEU A 84 17.07 -1.28 -22.96
C LEU A 84 15.97 -2.09 -22.26
N PHE A 85 16.17 -3.41 -22.07
CA PHE A 85 15.23 -4.22 -21.28
C PHE A 85 15.20 -3.78 -19.82
N ALA A 86 16.36 -3.57 -19.19
CA ALA A 86 16.43 -3.08 -17.82
C ALA A 86 15.76 -1.70 -17.67
N ASN A 87 16.00 -0.78 -18.62
CA ASN A 87 15.35 0.52 -18.64
C ASN A 87 13.83 0.43 -18.83
N LEU A 88 13.36 -0.48 -19.67
CA LEU A 88 11.94 -0.71 -19.89
C LEU A 88 11.24 -1.22 -18.62
N GLU A 89 11.86 -2.15 -17.88
CA GLU A 89 11.31 -2.62 -16.61
C GLU A 89 11.23 -1.49 -15.57
N GLU A 90 12.24 -0.64 -15.48
CA GLU A 90 12.24 0.50 -14.57
C GLU A 90 11.19 1.55 -14.98
N LEU A 91 10.95 1.78 -16.27
CA LEU A 91 9.87 2.65 -16.76
C LEU A 91 8.49 2.06 -16.45
N LYS A 92 8.28 0.74 -16.59
CA LYS A 92 7.05 0.06 -16.18
C LYS A 92 6.81 0.19 -14.68
N ARG A 93 7.87 0.09 -13.87
CA ARG A 93 7.81 0.30 -12.42
C ARG A 93 7.38 1.73 -12.07
N LEU A 94 7.97 2.75 -12.72
CA LEU A 94 7.58 4.15 -12.57
C LEU A 94 6.11 4.39 -12.96
N SER A 95 5.67 3.81 -14.06
CA SER A 95 4.27 3.91 -14.51
C SER A 95 3.30 3.31 -13.49
N ARG A 96 3.61 2.14 -12.94
CA ARG A 96 2.79 1.52 -11.86
C ARG A 96 2.76 2.42 -10.62
N MET A 97 3.92 2.92 -10.19
CA MET A 97 4.03 3.79 -9.01
C MET A 97 3.19 5.07 -9.17
N THR A 98 3.25 5.74 -10.33
CA THR A 98 2.43 6.95 -10.59
C THR A 98 0.94 6.64 -10.60
N SER A 99 0.51 5.50 -11.16
CA SER A 99 -0.88 5.05 -11.12
C SER A 99 -1.34 4.76 -9.68
N ASP A 100 -0.50 4.13 -8.87
CA ASP A 100 -0.74 3.84 -7.46
C ASP A 100 -0.91 5.13 -6.63
N MET A 101 -0.05 6.13 -6.87
CA MET A 101 -0.15 7.44 -6.22
C MET A 101 -1.44 8.18 -6.58
N LEU A 102 -1.81 8.17 -7.87
CA LEU A 102 -3.07 8.78 -8.33
C LEU A 102 -4.29 8.07 -7.73
N PHE A 103 -4.23 6.74 -7.61
CA PHE A 103 -5.28 5.97 -6.95
C PHE A 103 -5.43 6.39 -5.48
N LEU A 104 -4.33 6.44 -4.72
CA LEU A 104 -4.35 6.84 -3.31
C LEU A 104 -4.86 8.27 -3.13
N ALA A 105 -4.44 9.21 -3.98
CA ALA A 105 -4.93 10.58 -3.95
C ALA A 105 -6.46 10.67 -4.19
N ARG A 106 -7.00 9.90 -5.14
CA ARG A 106 -8.45 9.83 -5.39
C ARG A 106 -9.20 9.21 -4.21
N SER A 107 -8.64 8.16 -3.61
CA SER A 107 -9.22 7.49 -2.45
C SER A 107 -9.37 8.43 -1.25
N GLU A 108 -8.33 9.22 -0.94
CA GLU A 108 -8.36 10.17 0.19
C GLU A 108 -9.40 11.28 0.04
N HIS A 109 -9.68 11.68 -1.18
CA HIS A 109 -10.69 12.69 -1.46
C HIS A 109 -12.11 12.12 -1.60
N GLY A 110 -12.32 10.82 -1.34
CA GLY A 110 -13.62 10.17 -1.48
C GLY A 110 -14.11 10.14 -2.94
N LEU A 111 -13.20 10.25 -3.91
CA LEU A 111 -13.50 10.30 -5.34
C LEU A 111 -13.52 8.91 -6.01
N LEU A 112 -13.28 7.85 -5.24
CA LEU A 112 -13.42 6.49 -5.76
C LEU A 112 -14.89 6.19 -5.97
N ARG A 113 -15.23 5.84 -7.20
CA ARG A 113 -16.55 5.30 -7.55
C ARG A 113 -16.40 3.81 -7.70
N LEU A 114 -17.11 3.04 -6.89
CA LEU A 114 -17.15 1.60 -6.97
C LEU A 114 -18.26 1.18 -7.93
N ASP A 115 -17.94 0.28 -8.85
CA ASP A 115 -18.93 -0.44 -9.64
C ASP A 115 -19.30 -1.73 -8.89
N LYS A 116 -20.23 -1.58 -7.94
CA LYS A 116 -20.59 -2.66 -7.02
C LYS A 116 -21.51 -3.68 -7.69
N HIS A 117 -21.14 -4.93 -7.59
CA HIS A 117 -21.93 -6.11 -7.94
C HIS A 117 -21.61 -7.26 -7.01
N ASP A 118 -22.35 -8.34 -7.09
CA ASP A 118 -22.06 -9.53 -6.28
C ASP A 118 -20.75 -10.17 -6.74
N VAL A 119 -19.78 -10.24 -5.82
CA VAL A 119 -18.46 -10.81 -6.05
C VAL A 119 -18.30 -12.07 -5.22
N ASP A 120 -18.10 -13.21 -5.88
CA ASP A 120 -17.71 -14.46 -5.23
C ASP A 120 -16.22 -14.41 -4.89
N LEU A 121 -15.92 -14.15 -3.61
CA LEU A 121 -14.54 -14.01 -3.15
C LEU A 121 -13.74 -15.32 -3.26
N ALA A 122 -14.40 -16.48 -3.12
CA ALA A 122 -13.72 -17.76 -3.25
C ALA A 122 -13.29 -18.00 -4.70
N ALA A 123 -14.13 -17.67 -5.67
CA ALA A 123 -13.80 -17.75 -7.08
C ALA A 123 -12.64 -16.80 -7.43
N GLU A 124 -12.71 -15.53 -7.03
CA GLU A 124 -11.66 -14.52 -7.27
C GLU A 124 -10.31 -14.94 -6.65
N LEU A 125 -10.31 -15.45 -5.41
CA LEU A 125 -9.10 -15.89 -4.73
C LEU A 125 -8.51 -17.17 -5.35
N ASN A 126 -9.32 -18.07 -5.86
CA ASN A 126 -8.85 -19.23 -6.60
C ASN A 126 -8.21 -18.84 -7.93
N GLU A 127 -8.80 -17.90 -8.68
CA GLU A 127 -8.17 -17.37 -9.89
C GLU A 127 -6.82 -16.68 -9.59
N LEU A 128 -6.74 -15.92 -8.50
CA LEU A 128 -5.48 -15.34 -8.05
C LEU A 128 -4.47 -16.40 -7.64
N ARG A 129 -4.89 -17.46 -6.94
CA ARG A 129 -4.04 -18.60 -6.60
C ARG A 129 -3.41 -19.20 -7.87
N GLU A 130 -4.22 -19.51 -8.90
CA GLU A 130 -3.73 -20.06 -10.16
C GLU A 130 -2.74 -19.10 -10.86
N LEU A 131 -2.99 -17.78 -10.79
CA LEU A 131 -2.08 -16.78 -11.35
C LEU A 131 -0.72 -16.75 -10.63
N PHE A 132 -0.71 -16.93 -9.31
CA PHE A 132 0.52 -16.88 -8.49
C PHE A 132 1.21 -18.24 -8.31
N GLU A 133 0.55 -19.35 -8.65
CA GLU A 133 1.08 -20.71 -8.51
C GLU A 133 2.45 -20.89 -9.17
N PRO A 134 2.70 -20.45 -10.43
CA PRO A 134 4.03 -20.59 -11.04
C PRO A 134 5.15 -19.88 -10.27
N LEU A 135 4.84 -18.69 -9.70
CA LEU A 135 5.79 -17.93 -8.90
C LEU A 135 6.05 -18.59 -7.52
N ALA A 136 5.03 -19.18 -6.94
CA ALA A 136 5.13 -19.90 -5.68
C ALA A 136 5.95 -21.20 -5.85
N ASP A 137 5.71 -21.92 -6.92
CA ASP A 137 6.40 -23.19 -7.26
C ASP A 137 7.92 -23.02 -7.44
N GLU A 138 8.37 -21.90 -8.02
CA GLU A 138 9.80 -21.59 -8.16
C GLU A 138 10.58 -21.64 -6.85
N THR A 139 9.88 -21.41 -5.72
CA THR A 139 10.44 -21.41 -4.36
C THR A 139 9.84 -22.46 -3.44
N GLY A 140 9.13 -23.46 -4.01
CA GLY A 140 8.52 -24.56 -3.27
C GLY A 140 7.40 -24.11 -2.31
N LYS A 141 6.82 -22.93 -2.54
CA LYS A 141 5.71 -22.39 -1.74
C LYS A 141 4.38 -22.92 -2.26
N THR A 142 3.40 -23.02 -1.38
CA THR A 142 2.04 -23.44 -1.74
C THR A 142 1.03 -22.39 -1.30
N ILE A 143 -0.10 -22.32 -2.00
CA ILE A 143 -1.22 -21.44 -1.67
C ILE A 143 -2.46 -22.29 -1.53
N THR A 144 -3.16 -22.19 -0.40
CA THR A 144 -4.44 -22.86 -0.17
C THR A 144 -5.55 -21.82 0.00
N VAL A 145 -6.74 -22.13 -0.53
CA VAL A 145 -7.95 -21.32 -0.38
C VAL A 145 -9.05 -22.20 0.15
N GLU A 146 -9.63 -21.85 1.29
CA GLU A 146 -10.70 -22.60 1.95
C GLU A 146 -11.83 -21.65 2.36
N GLY A 147 -13.06 -22.13 2.28
CA GLY A 147 -14.26 -21.37 2.64
C GLY A 147 -14.95 -20.75 1.43
N GLU A 148 -15.99 -19.97 1.71
CA GLU A 148 -16.82 -19.32 0.70
C GLU A 148 -17.34 -17.95 1.22
N GLY A 149 -17.69 -17.05 0.30
CA GLY A 149 -18.31 -15.79 0.65
C GLY A 149 -18.57 -14.93 -0.57
N VAL A 150 -19.72 -14.27 -0.58
CA VAL A 150 -20.14 -13.31 -1.61
C VAL A 150 -20.32 -11.96 -0.95
N VAL A 151 -19.81 -10.89 -1.57
CA VAL A 151 -19.91 -9.52 -1.09
C VAL A 151 -20.34 -8.58 -2.20
N ALA A 152 -21.00 -7.49 -1.86
CA ALA A 152 -21.28 -6.42 -2.80
C ALA A 152 -20.03 -5.54 -2.99
N GLY A 153 -19.36 -5.62 -4.13
CA GLY A 153 -18.09 -4.94 -4.35
C GLY A 153 -17.72 -4.76 -5.81
N ASP A 154 -16.64 -4.02 -6.01
CA ASP A 154 -15.97 -3.84 -7.29
C ASP A 154 -14.91 -4.92 -7.44
N SER A 155 -15.16 -5.90 -8.35
CA SER A 155 -14.31 -7.07 -8.53
C SER A 155 -12.87 -6.69 -8.89
N ASP A 156 -12.65 -5.72 -9.79
CA ASP A 156 -11.31 -5.31 -10.20
C ASP A 156 -10.51 -4.72 -9.03
N MET A 157 -11.18 -3.91 -8.20
CA MET A 157 -10.55 -3.33 -7.01
C MET A 157 -10.27 -4.39 -5.95
N LEU A 158 -11.22 -5.29 -5.66
CA LEU A 158 -11.02 -6.39 -4.70
C LEU A 158 -9.91 -7.35 -5.19
N ARG A 159 -9.90 -7.71 -6.47
CA ARG A 159 -8.83 -8.48 -7.11
C ARG A 159 -7.47 -7.82 -6.91
N ARG A 160 -7.38 -6.51 -7.11
CA ARG A 160 -6.16 -5.74 -6.87
C ARG A 160 -5.72 -5.79 -5.41
N ALA A 161 -6.66 -5.64 -4.46
CA ALA A 161 -6.37 -5.70 -3.03
C ALA A 161 -5.82 -7.07 -2.61
N PHE A 162 -6.49 -8.15 -3.01
CA PHE A 162 -6.05 -9.51 -2.70
C PHE A 162 -4.76 -9.91 -3.43
N SER A 163 -4.57 -9.46 -4.67
CA SER A 163 -3.30 -9.63 -5.41
C SER A 163 -2.12 -9.01 -4.66
N ASN A 164 -2.28 -7.81 -4.08
CA ASN A 164 -1.26 -7.17 -3.26
C ASN A 164 -0.94 -7.99 -1.99
N LEU A 165 -1.96 -8.52 -1.30
CA LEU A 165 -1.77 -9.34 -0.11
C LEU A 165 -1.05 -10.66 -0.43
N LEU A 166 -1.47 -11.35 -1.50
CA LEU A 166 -0.83 -12.59 -1.96
C LEU A 166 0.61 -12.37 -2.42
N SER A 167 0.85 -11.34 -3.23
CA SER A 167 2.20 -10.97 -3.65
C SER A 167 3.12 -10.71 -2.45
N ASN A 168 2.63 -10.02 -1.42
CA ASN A 168 3.37 -9.81 -0.18
C ASN A 168 3.62 -11.12 0.56
N ALA A 169 2.60 -11.97 0.70
CA ALA A 169 2.73 -13.26 1.36
C ALA A 169 3.81 -14.13 0.71
N ILE A 170 3.78 -14.28 -0.61
CA ILE A 170 4.79 -15.05 -1.36
C ILE A 170 6.18 -14.45 -1.22
N LYS A 171 6.29 -13.11 -1.34
CA LYS A 171 7.57 -12.40 -1.32
C LYS A 171 8.29 -12.49 0.02
N TYR A 172 7.56 -12.40 1.13
CA TYR A 172 8.13 -12.30 2.47
C TYR A 172 8.14 -13.63 3.24
N SER A 173 7.58 -14.70 2.66
CA SER A 173 7.65 -16.04 3.24
C SER A 173 8.97 -16.73 2.91
N PRO A 174 9.49 -17.59 3.81
CA PRO A 174 10.59 -18.50 3.50
C PRO A 174 10.20 -19.49 2.40
N ASP A 175 11.21 -20.07 1.76
CA ASP A 175 10.98 -21.16 0.81
C ASP A 175 10.34 -22.38 1.50
N ASN A 176 9.61 -23.18 0.74
CA ASN A 176 8.91 -24.37 1.21
C ASN A 176 7.89 -24.11 2.35
N THR A 177 7.18 -22.97 2.29
CA THR A 177 6.10 -22.64 3.23
C THR A 177 4.75 -22.56 2.53
N CYS A 178 3.67 -22.59 3.32
CA CYS A 178 2.31 -22.45 2.84
C CYS A 178 1.77 -21.05 3.17
N THR A 179 1.10 -20.42 2.20
CA THR A 179 0.22 -19.28 2.42
C THR A 179 -1.21 -19.79 2.45
N ALA A 180 -1.87 -19.67 3.59
CA ALA A 180 -3.25 -20.13 3.77
C ALA A 180 -4.22 -18.95 3.68
N ILE A 181 -5.27 -19.11 2.86
CA ILE A 181 -6.38 -18.17 2.76
C ILE A 181 -7.62 -18.87 3.27
N HIS A 182 -8.23 -18.27 4.29
CA HIS A 182 -9.46 -18.81 4.88
C HIS A 182 -10.56 -17.75 4.81
N LEU A 183 -11.71 -18.13 4.25
CA LEU A 183 -12.92 -17.32 4.19
C LEU A 183 -13.92 -17.84 5.21
N GLU A 184 -14.43 -16.96 6.04
CA GLU A 184 -15.45 -17.24 7.02
C GLU A 184 -16.62 -16.28 6.85
N ARG A 185 -17.79 -16.81 6.59
CA ARG A 185 -19.01 -16.03 6.50
C ARG A 185 -19.64 -15.89 7.88
N ASP A 186 -19.83 -14.65 8.29
CA ASP A 186 -20.63 -14.29 9.47
C ASP A 186 -22.00 -13.75 9.03
N SER A 187 -22.86 -13.35 9.97
CA SER A 187 -24.22 -12.86 9.72
C SER A 187 -24.28 -11.72 8.68
N ASP A 188 -23.37 -10.74 8.80
CA ASP A 188 -23.42 -9.49 8.04
C ASP A 188 -22.14 -9.19 7.24
N CYS A 189 -21.14 -10.08 7.34
CA CYS A 189 -19.84 -9.86 6.72
C CYS A 189 -19.17 -11.16 6.29
N VAL A 190 -18.19 -11.05 5.42
CA VAL A 190 -17.22 -12.09 5.09
C VAL A 190 -15.86 -11.66 5.63
N ASN A 191 -15.26 -12.53 6.42
CA ASN A 191 -13.91 -12.40 6.93
C ASN A 191 -12.96 -13.22 6.05
N VAL A 192 -11.93 -12.58 5.51
CA VAL A 192 -10.88 -13.26 4.75
C VAL A 192 -9.58 -13.13 5.54
N MET A 193 -9.01 -14.26 5.94
CA MET A 193 -7.75 -14.35 6.66
C MET A 193 -6.68 -14.88 5.71
N ILE A 194 -5.59 -14.13 5.54
CA ILE A 194 -4.43 -14.53 4.75
C ILE A 194 -3.26 -14.67 5.71
N THR A 195 -2.82 -15.91 5.91
CA THR A 195 -1.77 -16.31 6.86
C THR A 195 -0.53 -16.73 6.11
N ASN A 196 0.60 -16.15 6.47
CA ASN A 196 1.89 -16.57 5.93
C ASN A 196 3.01 -16.50 6.98
N THR A 197 4.01 -17.37 6.84
CA THR A 197 5.21 -17.36 7.68
C THR A 197 6.15 -16.24 7.27
N MET A 198 6.76 -15.55 8.23
CA MET A 198 7.71 -14.46 7.96
C MET A 198 9.15 -14.94 7.94
N SER A 199 9.93 -14.48 6.95
CA SER A 199 11.37 -14.78 6.82
C SER A 199 12.25 -14.00 7.80
N GLY A 200 11.73 -13.00 8.50
CA GLY A 200 12.50 -12.08 9.36
C GLY A 200 11.76 -11.69 10.64
N GLN A 201 12.25 -10.62 11.28
CA GLN A 201 11.55 -10.06 12.42
C GLN A 201 10.27 -9.36 11.97
N VAL A 202 9.17 -9.69 12.61
CA VAL A 202 7.91 -8.98 12.43
C VAL A 202 8.03 -7.59 13.08
N PRO A 203 7.61 -6.52 12.41
CA PRO A 203 7.66 -5.17 12.97
C PRO A 203 6.89 -5.08 14.28
N ALA A 204 7.45 -4.39 15.28
CA ALA A 204 6.79 -4.21 16.58
C ALA A 204 5.43 -3.48 16.48
N ASN A 205 5.25 -2.66 15.45
CA ASN A 205 3.99 -1.98 15.16
C ASN A 205 3.50 -2.37 13.77
N LEU A 206 2.57 -3.31 13.71
CA LEU A 206 1.97 -3.83 12.47
C LEU A 206 1.10 -2.80 11.75
N GLU A 207 0.52 -1.83 12.47
CA GLU A 207 -0.25 -0.75 11.85
C GLU A 207 0.59 0.04 10.84
N ARG A 208 1.88 0.17 11.07
CA ARG A 208 2.78 0.85 10.15
C ARG A 208 2.98 0.14 8.82
N LEU A 209 2.63 -1.15 8.73
CA LEU A 209 2.67 -1.87 7.45
C LEU A 209 1.73 -1.24 6.40
N PHE A 210 0.69 -0.55 6.85
CA PHE A 210 -0.28 0.12 6.00
C PHE A 210 0.07 1.57 5.70
N ASP A 211 1.18 2.08 6.29
CA ASP A 211 1.69 3.41 5.95
C ASP A 211 2.26 3.40 4.52
N ARG A 212 2.12 4.51 3.82
CA ARG A 212 2.66 4.67 2.47
C ARG A 212 4.18 4.62 2.52
N PHE A 213 4.77 3.96 1.51
CA PHE A 213 6.22 3.81 1.38
C PHE A 213 6.91 3.10 2.57
N TYR A 214 6.14 2.59 3.53
CA TYR A 214 6.72 1.87 4.65
C TYR A 214 7.28 0.52 4.19
N ARG A 215 8.50 0.23 4.67
CA ARG A 215 9.19 -1.06 4.46
C ARG A 215 9.84 -1.45 5.78
N ALA A 216 9.57 -2.68 6.24
CA ALA A 216 10.04 -3.16 7.54
C ALA A 216 11.57 -3.32 7.61
N ASP A 217 12.24 -3.59 6.48
CA ASP A 217 13.69 -3.77 6.37
C ASP A 217 14.27 -2.91 5.24
N SER A 218 14.85 -1.76 5.60
CA SER A 218 15.51 -0.88 4.63
C SER A 218 16.94 -1.35 4.26
N SER A 219 17.52 -2.31 4.99
CA SER A 219 18.96 -2.62 4.90
C SER A 219 19.33 -3.89 4.13
N ARG A 220 18.41 -4.82 3.86
CA ARG A 220 18.77 -6.14 3.32
C ARG A 220 18.32 -6.44 1.89
N PHE A 221 17.43 -5.67 1.30
CA PHE A 221 16.88 -6.00 -0.02
C PHE A 221 16.81 -4.78 -0.95
N TYR A 222 17.98 -4.29 -1.35
CA TYR A 222 18.09 -3.29 -2.44
C TYR A 222 17.48 -3.77 -3.77
N ASN A 223 17.19 -5.08 -3.90
CA ASN A 223 16.62 -5.70 -5.10
C ASN A 223 15.16 -6.13 -4.96
N THR A 224 14.47 -5.86 -3.85
CA THR A 224 13.06 -6.24 -3.75
C THR A 224 12.16 -5.21 -4.42
N GLU A 225 11.52 -5.64 -5.49
CA GLU A 225 10.50 -4.88 -6.21
C GLU A 225 9.35 -4.45 -5.27
N GLY A 226 8.98 -3.17 -5.33
CA GLY A 226 7.82 -2.60 -4.67
C GLY A 226 8.12 -1.29 -3.97
N ALA A 227 7.28 -0.28 -4.24
CA ALA A 227 7.40 1.08 -3.68
C ALA A 227 6.83 1.21 -2.26
N GLY A 228 6.39 0.12 -1.60
CA GLY A 228 5.74 0.20 -0.29
C GLY A 228 4.33 0.79 -0.34
N LEU A 229 3.66 0.76 -1.50
CA LEU A 229 2.31 1.29 -1.68
C LEU A 229 1.22 0.21 -1.66
N GLY A 230 1.57 -1.07 -1.84
CA GLY A 230 0.60 -2.15 -2.01
C GLY A 230 -0.37 -2.28 -0.84
N LEU A 231 0.13 -2.33 0.41
CA LEU A 231 -0.72 -2.48 1.59
C LEU A 231 -1.56 -1.23 1.87
N SER A 232 -1.05 -0.02 1.62
CA SER A 232 -1.81 1.21 1.76
C SER A 232 -2.93 1.31 0.70
N ILE A 233 -2.69 0.81 -0.52
CA ILE A 233 -3.72 0.67 -1.57
C ILE A 233 -4.77 -0.35 -1.15
N THR A 234 -4.35 -1.50 -0.64
CA THR A 234 -5.27 -2.53 -0.14
C THR A 234 -6.18 -1.95 0.94
N ARG A 235 -5.61 -1.26 1.93
CA ARG A 235 -6.39 -0.59 2.98
C ARG A 235 -7.40 0.41 2.40
N SER A 236 -6.97 1.21 1.43
CA SER A 236 -7.85 2.19 0.78
C SER A 236 -8.99 1.53 0.01
N ILE A 237 -8.74 0.41 -0.68
CA ILE A 237 -9.77 -0.36 -1.38
C ILE A 237 -10.78 -0.94 -0.39
N ILE A 238 -10.29 -1.62 0.64
CA ILE A 238 -11.15 -2.26 1.65
C ILE A 238 -12.02 -1.20 2.37
N HIS A 239 -11.43 -0.06 2.76
CA HIS A 239 -12.19 1.05 3.35
C HIS A 239 -13.23 1.64 2.40
N ALA A 240 -12.92 1.77 1.10
CA ALA A 240 -13.90 2.23 0.11
C ALA A 240 -15.11 1.29 -0.02
N HIS A 241 -14.92 -0.03 0.25
CA HIS A 241 -16.00 -1.02 0.31
C HIS A 241 -16.73 -1.04 1.68
N GLY A 242 -16.39 -0.14 2.61
CA GLY A 242 -16.96 -0.14 3.97
C GLY A 242 -16.39 -1.20 4.89
N GLY A 243 -15.31 -1.87 4.48
CA GLY A 243 -14.65 -2.93 5.21
C GLY A 243 -13.48 -2.45 6.08
N GLU A 244 -12.85 -3.41 6.76
CA GLU A 244 -11.69 -3.20 7.62
C GLU A 244 -10.54 -4.13 7.24
N LEU A 245 -9.31 -3.62 7.33
CA LEU A 245 -8.07 -4.38 7.14
C LEU A 245 -7.18 -4.22 8.36
N SER A 246 -6.76 -5.33 8.94
CA SER A 246 -5.81 -5.37 10.05
C SER A 246 -4.74 -6.44 9.84
N ALA A 247 -3.69 -6.40 10.65
CA ALA A 247 -2.65 -7.40 10.67
C ALA A 247 -2.35 -7.82 12.11
N GLU A 248 -2.17 -9.11 12.34
CA GLU A 248 -1.81 -9.68 13.64
C GLU A 248 -0.61 -10.61 13.49
N GLN A 249 0.20 -10.69 14.54
CA GLN A 249 1.28 -11.65 14.61
C GLN A 249 0.87 -12.86 15.46
N GLN A 250 1.07 -14.05 14.94
CA GLN A 250 0.88 -15.31 15.64
C GLN A 250 2.17 -16.13 15.57
N GLY A 251 3.03 -15.97 16.58
CA GLY A 251 4.35 -16.60 16.59
C GLY A 251 5.25 -16.09 15.48
N ARG A 252 5.55 -16.95 14.48
CA ARG A 252 6.30 -16.60 13.27
C ARG A 252 5.42 -16.28 12.08
N GLU A 253 4.14 -16.31 12.25
CA GLU A 253 3.18 -16.03 11.19
C GLU A 253 2.64 -14.62 11.32
N ILE A 254 2.32 -14.02 10.19
CA ILE A 254 1.51 -12.82 10.08
C ILE A 254 0.16 -13.21 9.47
N VAL A 255 -0.90 -12.67 10.05
CA VAL A 255 -2.27 -12.86 9.59
C VAL A 255 -2.82 -11.51 9.18
N PHE A 256 -3.09 -11.33 7.89
CA PHE A 256 -3.88 -10.21 7.39
C PHE A 256 -5.35 -10.57 7.45
N LYS A 257 -6.14 -9.76 8.14
CA LYS A 257 -7.58 -9.94 8.29
C LYS A 257 -8.31 -8.85 7.50
N VAL A 258 -9.10 -9.27 6.55
CA VAL A 258 -9.98 -8.42 5.74
C VAL A 258 -11.41 -8.74 6.14
N ARG A 259 -12.16 -7.74 6.57
CA ARG A 259 -13.60 -7.83 6.86
C ARG A 259 -14.35 -7.01 5.83
N LEU A 260 -15.27 -7.63 5.10
CA LEU A 260 -16.11 -6.98 4.09
C LEU A 260 -17.59 -7.19 4.43
N LEU A 261 -18.40 -6.15 4.27
CA LEU A 261 -19.84 -6.23 4.46
C LEU A 261 -20.50 -6.94 3.27
N MET A 262 -21.59 -7.66 3.52
CA MET A 262 -22.34 -8.38 2.48
C MET A 262 -23.39 -7.52 1.77
N ASP A 263 -23.59 -6.26 2.21
CA ASP A 263 -24.59 -5.32 1.64
C ASP A 263 -24.05 -4.53 0.45
#